data_25a8f6de27924cd9bffbf37b6c75779c
#
_entry.id   25a8f6de27924cd9bffbf37b6c75779c
#
_cell.length_a   1.000
_cell.length_b   1.000
_cell.length_c   1.000
_cell.angle_alpha   90.00
_cell.angle_beta   90.00
_cell.angle_gamma   90.00
#
_symmetry.space_group_name_H-M   'P 1'
#
loop_
_entity.id
_entity.type
_entity.pdbx_description
1 polymer ?
#
loop_
_entity_poly.entity_id
_entity_poly.type
_entity_poly.pdbx_seq_one_letter_code
_entity_poly.pdbx_strand_id
1 'polypeptide(L)'
;MADVLSQNEIDALLKQLSTGELDADDFTETKSVKVKEYDFSRPAKFSKEHLRTLEIIFEHYGRLLSSNLPAYLRKNVQVEVMNSEAVTYSEFSNALSNPVLLGVVNMAPLSGNIIIEIATNLGYAIIDRLLGGVGEPLEKKREFSEIELSILEKIFTILIDLLREPWTNVVEIHPYLERIETNPQFAQIISPTEMIAIVTVNINIGGVEGLMNICLPYLTLEDVMDKLNTKYWFSTMQDRDETSYADVIETAILSLIHISEPTRH
;
A
#
# COMPACT_ATOMS: atom_id res chain seq x y z
N MET A 1 5.92 -8.75 23.87
CA MET A 1 6.82 -9.64 24.67
C MET A 1 5.95 -10.78 25.11
N ALA A 2 6.28 -12.01 24.72
CA ALA A 2 5.56 -13.17 25.24
C ALA A 2 5.95 -13.32 26.71
N ASP A 3 4.97 -13.25 27.61
CA ASP A 3 5.17 -13.53 29.03
C ASP A 3 5.58 -15.01 29.15
N VAL A 4 6.82 -15.24 29.53
CA VAL A 4 7.33 -16.57 29.82
C VAL A 4 6.80 -16.93 31.20
N LEU A 5 5.89 -17.92 31.27
CA LEU A 5 5.36 -18.46 32.50
C LEU A 5 6.49 -18.87 33.45
N SER A 6 6.38 -18.53 34.72
CA SER A 6 7.36 -18.92 35.73
C SER A 6 7.27 -20.44 36.01
N GLN A 7 8.40 -21.05 36.42
CA GLN A 7 8.48 -22.46 36.73
C GLN A 7 7.41 -22.92 37.75
N ASN A 8 7.07 -22.06 38.71
CA ASN A 8 6.04 -22.33 39.72
C ASN A 8 4.62 -22.33 39.14
N GLU A 9 4.35 -21.55 38.09
CA GLU A 9 3.07 -21.52 37.38
C GLU A 9 2.91 -22.78 36.50
N ILE A 10 3.99 -23.24 35.87
CA ILE A 10 4.01 -24.47 35.09
C ILE A 10 3.74 -25.67 36.01
N ASP A 11 4.38 -25.75 37.16
CA ASP A 11 4.19 -26.82 38.14
C ASP A 11 2.77 -26.80 38.75
N ALA A 12 2.19 -25.63 38.98
CA ALA A 12 0.81 -25.48 39.45
C ALA A 12 -0.20 -25.95 38.38
N LEU A 13 0.00 -25.62 37.09
CA LEU A 13 -0.82 -26.08 35.98
C LEU A 13 -0.75 -27.57 35.76
N LEU A 14 0.46 -28.15 35.87
CA LEU A 14 0.65 -29.62 35.76
C LEU A 14 -0.04 -30.39 36.92
N LYS A 15 -0.06 -29.80 38.10
CA LYS A 15 -0.72 -30.38 39.28
C LYS A 15 -2.25 -30.34 39.12
N GLN A 16 -2.81 -29.24 38.59
CA GLN A 16 -4.25 -29.11 38.31
C GLN A 16 -4.70 -30.03 37.18
N LEU A 17 -3.88 -30.24 36.14
CA LEU A 17 -4.12 -31.23 35.08
C LEU A 17 -4.11 -32.67 35.61
N SER A 18 -3.24 -32.96 36.55
CA SER A 18 -3.12 -34.33 37.13
C SER A 18 -4.25 -34.68 38.11
N THR A 19 -4.93 -33.66 38.67
CA THR A 19 -6.08 -33.87 39.58
C THR A 19 -7.42 -33.91 38.86
N GLY A 20 -7.46 -33.66 37.53
CA GLY A 20 -8.70 -33.74 36.73
C GLY A 20 -9.71 -32.62 36.99
N GLU A 21 -9.26 -31.51 37.60
CA GLU A 21 -10.08 -30.33 37.91
C GLU A 21 -10.13 -29.28 36.77
N LEU A 22 -9.43 -29.52 35.67
CA LEU A 22 -9.47 -28.68 34.48
C LEU A 22 -10.13 -29.43 33.33
N ASP A 23 -11.29 -28.96 32.92
CA ASP A 23 -11.87 -29.39 31.64
C ASP A 23 -11.01 -28.83 30.49
N ALA A 24 -10.64 -29.68 29.54
CA ALA A 24 -9.82 -29.32 28.39
C ALA A 24 -10.47 -28.27 27.47
N ASP A 25 -11.78 -28.01 27.65
CA ASP A 25 -12.54 -27.01 26.92
C ASP A 25 -12.34 -25.56 27.39
N ASP A 26 -11.78 -25.36 28.60
CA ASP A 26 -11.48 -24.02 29.13
C ASP A 26 -10.20 -23.39 28.54
N PHE A 27 -9.38 -24.18 27.84
CA PHE A 27 -8.17 -23.69 27.16
C PHE A 27 -8.34 -23.37 25.67
N THR A 28 -9.56 -23.44 25.15
CA THR A 28 -9.83 -22.70 23.92
C THR A 28 -9.70 -21.22 24.26
N GLU A 29 -8.52 -20.65 23.98
CA GLU A 29 -8.36 -19.19 23.85
C GLU A 29 -9.57 -18.69 23.05
N THR A 30 -10.54 -18.16 23.74
CA THR A 30 -11.49 -17.23 23.13
C THR A 30 -10.62 -16.12 22.61
N LYS A 31 -10.20 -16.22 21.34
CA LYS A 31 -9.83 -15.04 20.58
C LYS A 31 -11.01 -14.10 20.80
N SER A 32 -10.85 -13.19 21.76
CA SER A 32 -11.80 -12.12 21.95
C SER A 32 -11.81 -11.39 20.62
N VAL A 33 -12.79 -11.73 19.77
CA VAL A 33 -13.11 -10.91 18.62
C VAL A 33 -13.38 -9.55 19.22
N LYS A 34 -12.45 -8.62 19.06
CA LYS A 34 -12.65 -7.22 19.44
C LYS A 34 -13.83 -6.74 18.57
N VAL A 35 -15.02 -6.86 19.11
CA VAL A 35 -16.23 -6.30 18.51
C VAL A 35 -16.05 -4.80 18.60
N LYS A 36 -15.64 -4.17 17.50
CA LYS A 36 -15.69 -2.72 17.37
C LYS A 36 -17.15 -2.34 17.37
N GLU A 37 -17.56 -1.51 18.32
CA GLU A 37 -18.89 -0.91 18.30
C GLU A 37 -19.04 -0.10 17.00
N TYR A 38 -20.07 -0.41 16.23
CA TYR A 38 -20.35 0.30 14.98
C TYR A 38 -21.08 1.60 15.31
N ASP A 39 -20.45 2.73 15.08
CA ASP A 39 -21.05 4.04 15.24
C ASP A 39 -21.93 4.36 14.03
N PHE A 40 -23.24 4.20 14.19
CA PHE A 40 -24.24 4.53 13.14
C PHE A 40 -24.30 6.02 12.79
N SER A 41 -23.75 6.90 13.62
CA SER A 41 -23.67 8.34 13.32
C SER A 41 -22.57 8.65 12.30
N ARG A 42 -21.61 7.72 12.12
CA ARG A 42 -20.49 7.80 11.17
C ARG A 42 -20.43 6.51 10.34
N PRO A 43 -21.27 6.38 9.31
CA PRO A 43 -21.28 5.18 8.48
C PRO A 43 -19.93 4.98 7.81
N ALA A 44 -19.46 3.74 7.78
CA ALA A 44 -18.24 3.39 7.08
C ALA A 44 -18.39 3.69 5.58
N LYS A 45 -17.68 4.69 5.07
CA LYS A 45 -17.68 5.08 3.65
C LYS A 45 -16.99 4.03 2.77
N PHE A 46 -16.01 3.30 3.31
CA PHE A 46 -15.31 2.22 2.61
C PHE A 46 -15.89 0.85 2.99
N SER A 47 -16.28 0.06 2.01
CA SER A 47 -16.64 -1.35 2.21
C SER A 47 -15.39 -2.22 2.30
N LYS A 48 -15.54 -3.45 2.80
CA LYS A 48 -14.43 -4.43 2.79
C LYS A 48 -13.97 -4.77 1.36
N GLU A 49 -14.87 -4.73 0.38
CA GLU A 49 -14.54 -4.96 -1.02
C GLU A 49 -13.68 -3.84 -1.59
N HIS A 50 -14.00 -2.57 -1.26
CA HIS A 50 -13.18 -1.43 -1.66
C HIS A 50 -11.76 -1.54 -1.12
N LEU A 51 -11.60 -1.85 0.17
CA LEU A 51 -10.29 -2.02 0.79
C LEU A 51 -9.49 -3.15 0.13
N ARG A 52 -10.14 -4.30 -0.13
CA ARG A 52 -9.49 -5.42 -0.81
C ARG A 52 -9.08 -5.09 -2.24
N THR A 53 -9.88 -4.31 -2.97
CA THR A 53 -9.50 -3.86 -4.31
C THR A 53 -8.30 -2.92 -4.25
N LEU A 54 -8.26 -2.02 -3.27
CA LEU A 54 -7.09 -1.18 -3.04
C LEU A 54 -5.84 -2.02 -2.72
N GLU A 55 -5.95 -3.07 -1.88
CA GLU A 55 -4.84 -3.99 -1.65
C GLU A 55 -4.29 -4.57 -2.96
N ILE A 56 -5.16 -5.07 -3.84
CA ILE A 56 -4.75 -5.63 -5.14
C ILE A 56 -4.03 -4.59 -6.01
N ILE A 57 -4.55 -3.36 -6.07
CA ILE A 57 -3.91 -2.25 -6.80
C ILE A 57 -2.51 -1.99 -6.24
N PHE A 58 -2.39 -1.90 -4.92
CA PHE A 58 -1.11 -1.61 -4.27
C PHE A 58 -0.16 -2.81 -4.21
N GLU A 59 -0.64 -4.04 -4.27
CA GLU A 59 0.22 -5.22 -4.54
C GLU A 59 0.86 -5.14 -5.93
N HIS A 60 0.10 -4.71 -6.95
CA HIS A 60 0.67 -4.46 -8.28
C HIS A 60 1.70 -3.33 -8.21
N TYR A 61 1.37 -2.22 -7.54
CA TYR A 61 2.29 -1.11 -7.31
C TYR A 61 3.57 -1.57 -6.59
N GLY A 62 3.47 -2.39 -5.55
CA GLY A 62 4.60 -2.96 -4.82
C GLY A 62 5.53 -3.79 -5.72
N ARG A 63 4.98 -4.58 -6.66
CA ARG A 63 5.78 -5.30 -7.65
C ARG A 63 6.55 -4.35 -8.58
N LEU A 64 5.91 -3.27 -9.04
CA LEU A 64 6.57 -2.25 -9.85
C LEU A 64 7.67 -1.53 -9.09
N LEU A 65 7.45 -1.18 -7.83
CA LEU A 65 8.48 -0.59 -6.96
C LEU A 65 9.66 -1.54 -6.78
N SER A 66 9.40 -2.82 -6.47
CA SER A 66 10.45 -3.84 -6.31
C SER A 66 11.29 -4.04 -7.57
N SER A 67 10.71 -3.85 -8.75
CA SER A 67 11.40 -3.99 -10.03
C SER A 67 12.18 -2.73 -10.44
N ASN A 68 11.65 -1.54 -10.16
CA ASN A 68 12.21 -0.28 -10.65
C ASN A 68 13.19 0.39 -9.69
N LEU A 69 12.90 0.40 -8.37
CA LEU A 69 13.75 1.08 -7.39
C LEU A 69 15.21 0.55 -7.31
N PRO A 70 15.47 -0.75 -7.51
CA PRO A 70 16.86 -1.25 -7.54
C PRO A 70 17.77 -0.56 -8.56
N ALA A 71 17.22 -0.09 -9.69
CA ALA A 71 17.99 0.63 -10.71
C ALA A 71 18.56 1.96 -10.19
N TYR A 72 17.82 2.63 -9.31
CA TYR A 72 18.22 3.92 -8.72
C TYR A 72 19.04 3.73 -7.45
N LEU A 73 18.62 2.81 -6.56
CA LEU A 73 19.21 2.63 -5.24
C LEU A 73 20.42 1.67 -5.26
N ARG A 74 20.63 0.92 -6.35
CA ARG A 74 21.69 -0.08 -6.50
C ARG A 74 21.71 -1.09 -5.34
N LYS A 75 20.54 -1.46 -4.87
CA LYS A 75 20.29 -2.45 -3.82
C LYS A 75 19.00 -3.20 -4.13
N ASN A 76 18.90 -4.42 -3.61
CA ASN A 76 17.65 -5.15 -3.67
C ASN A 76 16.58 -4.41 -2.86
N VAL A 77 15.39 -4.26 -3.44
CA VAL A 77 14.23 -3.64 -2.82
C VAL A 77 13.10 -4.66 -2.82
N GLN A 78 12.58 -4.95 -1.65
CA GLN A 78 11.39 -5.79 -1.47
C GLN A 78 10.26 -4.91 -0.93
N VAL A 79 9.09 -5.05 -1.53
CA VAL A 79 7.90 -4.28 -1.18
C VAL A 79 6.73 -5.23 -1.01
N GLU A 80 6.09 -5.19 0.14
CA GLU A 80 4.99 -6.06 0.50
C GLU A 80 3.85 -5.25 1.13
N VAL A 81 2.63 -5.43 0.63
CA VAL A 81 1.43 -4.82 1.24
C VAL A 81 1.09 -5.59 2.51
N MET A 82 0.99 -4.88 3.62
CA MET A 82 0.70 -5.46 4.93
C MET A 82 -0.80 -5.53 5.19
N ASN A 83 -1.49 -4.42 5.03
CA ASN A 83 -2.93 -4.30 5.25
C ASN A 83 -3.51 -3.05 4.59
N SER A 84 -4.83 -3.02 4.48
CA SER A 84 -5.61 -1.83 4.20
C SER A 84 -6.69 -1.65 5.26
N GLU A 85 -6.88 -0.43 5.72
CA GLU A 85 -7.90 -0.11 6.72
C GLU A 85 -8.53 1.25 6.46
N ALA A 86 -9.77 1.41 6.94
CA ALA A 86 -10.48 2.68 6.89
C ALA A 86 -10.48 3.32 8.28
N VAL A 87 -9.96 4.54 8.35
CA VAL A 87 -9.87 5.34 9.59
C VAL A 87 -10.26 6.78 9.32
N THR A 88 -10.33 7.60 10.36
CA THR A 88 -10.50 9.04 10.20
C THR A 88 -9.14 9.70 9.90
N TYR A 89 -9.15 10.83 9.18
CA TYR A 89 -7.93 11.58 8.91
C TYR A 89 -7.25 12.03 10.21
N SER A 90 -8.01 12.33 11.26
CA SER A 90 -7.48 12.68 12.57
C SER A 90 -6.70 11.52 13.23
N GLU A 91 -7.17 10.28 13.08
CA GLU A 91 -6.45 9.11 13.59
C GLU A 91 -5.11 8.94 12.87
N PHE A 92 -5.09 9.06 11.55
CA PHE A 92 -3.87 9.03 10.75
C PHE A 92 -2.91 10.16 11.15
N SER A 93 -3.37 11.41 11.17
CA SER A 93 -2.54 12.56 11.48
C SER A 93 -1.93 12.50 12.88
N ASN A 94 -2.68 11.99 13.87
CA ASN A 94 -2.19 11.83 15.24
C ASN A 94 -1.20 10.66 15.40
N ALA A 95 -1.21 9.69 14.49
CA ALA A 95 -0.28 8.56 14.49
C ALA A 95 1.08 8.91 13.87
N LEU A 96 1.18 10.01 13.10
CA LEU A 96 2.40 10.43 12.44
C LEU A 96 3.47 10.86 13.45
N SER A 97 4.69 10.45 13.19
CA SER A 97 5.86 10.88 13.98
C SER A 97 6.30 12.29 13.56
N ASN A 98 7.05 12.97 14.43
CA ASN A 98 7.73 14.22 14.08
C ASN A 98 9.24 14.03 14.33
N PRO A 99 10.11 14.22 13.34
CA PRO A 99 9.82 14.56 11.95
C PRO A 99 9.18 13.41 11.16
N VAL A 100 8.44 13.76 10.11
CA VAL A 100 7.82 12.86 9.15
C VAL A 100 8.33 13.16 7.74
N LEU A 101 8.15 12.25 6.80
CA LEU A 101 8.38 12.48 5.37
C LEU A 101 7.10 12.19 4.61
N LEU A 102 6.40 13.24 4.18
CA LEU A 102 5.12 13.16 3.50
C LEU A 102 5.22 13.76 2.10
N GLY A 103 4.79 13.03 1.09
CA GLY A 103 4.52 13.56 -0.23
C GLY A 103 3.02 13.81 -0.41
N VAL A 104 2.63 15.03 -0.69
CA VAL A 104 1.26 15.38 -1.10
C VAL A 104 1.19 15.25 -2.61
N VAL A 105 0.32 14.37 -3.09
CA VAL A 105 0.24 13.95 -4.48
C VAL A 105 -1.15 14.26 -5.02
N ASN A 106 -1.21 15.00 -6.10
CA ASN A 106 -2.45 15.23 -6.83
C ASN A 106 -2.75 14.06 -7.75
N MET A 107 -4.01 13.63 -7.82
CA MET A 107 -4.46 12.44 -8.54
C MET A 107 -5.26 12.76 -9.80
N ALA A 108 -4.92 13.82 -10.54
CA ALA A 108 -5.68 14.19 -11.74
C ALA A 108 -5.94 12.98 -12.66
N PRO A 109 -7.16 12.80 -13.23
CA PRO A 109 -8.31 13.73 -13.22
C PRO A 109 -9.20 13.64 -11.96
N LEU A 110 -8.88 12.77 -10.99
CA LEU A 110 -9.62 12.67 -9.73
C LEU A 110 -9.49 13.99 -8.94
N SER A 111 -10.56 14.33 -8.24
CA SER A 111 -10.61 15.56 -7.43
C SER A 111 -9.89 15.33 -6.11
N GLY A 112 -8.84 16.13 -5.83
CA GLY A 112 -8.15 16.11 -4.55
C GLY A 112 -6.77 15.45 -4.57
N ASN A 113 -6.22 15.31 -3.38
CA ASN A 113 -4.86 14.83 -3.14
C ASN A 113 -4.86 13.57 -2.29
N ILE A 114 -3.82 12.78 -2.44
CA ILE A 114 -3.46 11.69 -1.54
C ILE A 114 -2.17 12.05 -0.80
N ILE A 115 -1.86 11.32 0.27
CA ILE A 115 -0.58 11.44 0.97
C ILE A 115 0.17 10.12 0.87
N ILE A 116 1.45 10.20 0.54
CA ILE A 116 2.40 9.11 0.66
C ILE A 116 3.34 9.45 1.79
N GLU A 117 3.24 8.71 2.89
CA GLU A 117 4.18 8.77 4.01
C GLU A 117 5.27 7.74 3.82
N ILE A 118 6.51 8.12 4.03
CA ILE A 118 7.67 7.22 4.05
C ILE A 118 8.33 7.32 5.42
N ALA A 119 8.58 6.19 6.05
CA ALA A 119 9.29 6.15 7.31
C ALA A 119 10.65 6.87 7.19
N THR A 120 10.99 7.71 8.16
CA THR A 120 12.18 8.57 8.11
C THR A 120 13.49 7.80 7.97
N ASN A 121 13.59 6.59 8.56
CA ASN A 121 14.74 5.70 8.40
C ASN A 121 14.94 5.26 6.94
N LEU A 122 13.85 4.96 6.21
CA LEU A 122 13.91 4.68 4.78
C LEU A 122 14.34 5.92 4.00
N GLY A 123 13.80 7.09 4.32
CA GLY A 123 14.19 8.36 3.70
C GLY A 123 15.70 8.59 3.77
N TYR A 124 16.31 8.40 4.94
CA TYR A 124 17.76 8.53 5.10
C TYR A 124 18.54 7.45 4.38
N ALA A 125 18.09 6.18 4.41
CA ALA A 125 18.73 5.10 3.67
C ALA A 125 18.72 5.36 2.15
N ILE A 126 17.61 5.90 1.63
CA ILE A 126 17.47 6.30 0.22
C ILE A 126 18.46 7.40 -0.12
N ILE A 127 18.55 8.47 0.69
CA ILE A 127 19.49 9.57 0.48
C ILE A 127 20.92 9.06 0.47
N ASP A 128 21.31 8.27 1.47
CA ASP A 128 22.67 7.71 1.58
C ASP A 128 23.00 6.87 0.34
N ARG A 129 22.08 6.04 -0.12
CA ARG A 129 22.26 5.23 -1.35
C ARG A 129 22.42 6.08 -2.60
N LEU A 130 21.63 7.13 -2.76
CA LEU A 130 21.72 8.03 -3.91
C LEU A 130 23.04 8.82 -3.94
N LEU A 131 23.59 9.11 -2.78
CA LEU A 131 24.88 9.76 -2.62
C LEU A 131 26.07 8.79 -2.70
N GLY A 132 25.82 7.48 -2.84
CA GLY A 132 26.84 6.46 -2.99
C GLY A 132 27.28 5.78 -1.69
N GLY A 133 26.57 6.01 -0.59
CA GLY A 133 26.80 5.36 0.70
C GLY A 133 26.31 3.92 0.76
N VAL A 134 26.42 3.29 1.92
CA VAL A 134 26.07 1.87 2.16
C VAL A 134 24.56 1.65 2.30
N GLY A 135 23.81 2.70 2.63
CA GLY A 135 22.37 2.68 2.86
C GLY A 135 22.04 2.36 4.33
N GLU A 136 22.84 2.85 5.27
CA GLU A 136 22.57 2.69 6.69
C GLU A 136 21.57 3.74 7.18
N PRO A 137 20.65 3.38 8.10
CA PRO A 137 19.76 4.35 8.71
C PRO A 137 20.53 5.31 9.63
N LEU A 138 20.04 6.52 9.74
CA LEU A 138 20.65 7.51 10.65
C LEU A 138 20.41 7.07 12.11
N GLU A 139 21.46 7.06 12.93
CA GLU A 139 21.35 6.69 14.36
C GLU A 139 20.46 7.67 15.17
N LYS A 140 20.48 8.97 14.82
CA LYS A 140 19.69 10.01 15.47
C LYS A 140 18.65 10.58 14.53
N LYS A 141 17.39 10.52 14.93
CA LYS A 141 16.30 11.20 14.22
C LYS A 141 16.56 12.72 14.24
N ARG A 142 16.58 13.35 13.08
CA ARG A 142 16.63 14.78 12.87
C ARG A 142 15.71 15.20 11.72
N GLU A 143 15.51 16.47 11.54
CA GLU A 143 14.80 16.97 10.38
C GLU A 143 15.65 16.84 9.10
N PHE A 144 14.98 16.68 7.96
CA PHE A 144 15.64 16.69 6.66
C PHE A 144 16.05 18.10 6.29
N SER A 145 17.25 18.24 5.74
CA SER A 145 17.70 19.51 5.16
C SER A 145 17.06 19.76 3.79
N GLU A 146 17.05 21.01 3.31
CA GLU A 146 16.51 21.37 2.00
C GLU A 146 17.18 20.60 0.85
N ILE A 147 18.48 20.34 0.95
CA ILE A 147 19.21 19.53 -0.04
C ILE A 147 18.73 18.08 -0.04
N GLU A 148 18.53 17.50 1.15
CA GLU A 148 18.01 16.14 1.29
C GLU A 148 16.57 16.03 0.75
N LEU A 149 15.73 17.03 1.00
CA LEU A 149 14.38 17.09 0.43
C LEU A 149 14.41 17.18 -1.09
N SER A 150 15.30 17.96 -1.68
CA SER A 150 15.46 18.03 -3.13
C SER A 150 15.91 16.71 -3.77
N ILE A 151 16.69 15.90 -3.03
CA ILE A 151 17.08 14.56 -3.46
C ILE A 151 15.87 13.62 -3.37
N LEU A 152 15.10 13.68 -2.28
CA LEU A 152 13.91 12.86 -2.07
C LEU A 152 12.79 13.19 -3.06
N GLU A 153 12.66 14.43 -3.50
CA GLU A 153 11.69 14.87 -4.50
C GLU A 153 11.80 14.05 -5.81
N LYS A 154 13.03 13.73 -6.23
CA LYS A 154 13.25 12.85 -7.41
C LYS A 154 12.74 11.45 -7.18
N ILE A 155 12.89 10.92 -5.97
CA ILE A 155 12.36 9.60 -5.62
C ILE A 155 10.84 9.63 -5.55
N PHE A 156 10.25 10.64 -4.93
CA PHE A 156 8.80 10.80 -4.94
C PHE A 156 8.24 10.88 -6.36
N THR A 157 8.92 11.59 -7.27
CA THR A 157 8.50 11.64 -8.68
C THR A 157 8.48 10.25 -9.31
N ILE A 158 9.50 9.42 -9.06
CA ILE A 158 9.56 8.04 -9.55
C ILE A 158 8.44 7.18 -8.94
N LEU A 159 8.23 7.28 -7.62
CA LEU A 159 7.15 6.57 -6.93
C LEU A 159 5.79 6.93 -7.52
N ILE A 160 5.56 8.21 -7.78
CA ILE A 160 4.30 8.75 -8.31
C ILE A 160 4.07 8.32 -9.77
N ASP A 161 5.10 8.34 -10.61
CA ASP A 161 4.99 7.88 -11.99
C ASP A 161 4.60 6.40 -12.07
N LEU A 162 5.10 5.57 -11.17
CA LEU A 162 4.77 4.14 -11.09
C LEU A 162 3.34 3.88 -10.59
N LEU A 163 2.65 4.86 -10.00
CA LEU A 163 1.23 4.71 -9.62
C LEU A 163 0.29 4.62 -10.82
N ARG A 164 0.66 5.12 -11.99
CA ARG A 164 -0.22 5.18 -13.17
C ARG A 164 -0.67 3.79 -13.60
N GLU A 165 0.25 2.87 -13.74
CA GLU A 165 -0.02 1.54 -14.30
C GLU A 165 -1.03 0.73 -13.46
N PRO A 166 -0.90 0.62 -12.12
CA PRO A 166 -1.87 -0.10 -11.30
C PRO A 166 -3.30 0.45 -11.35
N TRP A 167 -3.46 1.75 -11.60
CA TRP A 167 -4.75 2.43 -11.65
C TRP A 167 -5.43 2.37 -13.02
N THR A 168 -4.74 1.94 -14.08
CA THR A 168 -5.27 1.93 -15.47
C THR A 168 -6.58 1.17 -15.60
N ASN A 169 -6.80 0.13 -14.77
CA ASN A 169 -8.05 -0.65 -14.82
C ASN A 169 -9.23 0.05 -14.14
N VAL A 170 -9.00 1.07 -13.33
CA VAL A 170 -10.03 1.85 -12.63
C VAL A 170 -10.26 3.17 -13.36
N VAL A 171 -9.18 3.93 -13.51
CA VAL A 171 -9.16 5.24 -14.16
C VAL A 171 -7.74 5.57 -14.61
N GLU A 172 -7.60 6.18 -15.77
CA GLU A 172 -6.32 6.71 -16.22
C GLU A 172 -5.98 7.96 -15.42
N ILE A 173 -4.94 7.86 -14.58
CA ILE A 173 -4.49 8.96 -13.73
C ILE A 173 -3.21 9.59 -14.27
N HIS A 174 -3.05 10.89 -14.01
CA HIS A 174 -1.84 11.65 -14.26
C HIS A 174 -1.36 12.28 -12.95
N PRO A 175 -0.87 11.45 -12.01
CA PRO A 175 -0.50 11.94 -10.70
C PRO A 175 0.78 12.77 -10.77
N TYR A 176 0.88 13.78 -9.90
CA TYR A 176 2.10 14.58 -9.75
C TYR A 176 2.30 15.00 -8.29
N LEU A 177 3.56 15.18 -7.93
CA LEU A 177 3.94 15.69 -6.61
C LEU A 177 3.57 17.17 -6.51
N GLU A 178 2.74 17.50 -5.54
CA GLU A 178 2.40 18.90 -5.26
C GLU A 178 3.45 19.53 -4.35
N ARG A 179 3.79 18.85 -3.24
CA ARG A 179 4.81 19.28 -2.29
C ARG A 179 5.24 18.13 -1.37
N ILE A 180 6.38 18.33 -0.71
CA ILE A 180 6.86 17.47 0.38
C ILE A 180 6.72 18.24 1.69
N GLU A 181 6.21 17.55 2.73
CA GLU A 181 6.06 18.09 4.07
C GLU A 181 6.82 17.21 5.08
N THR A 182 7.47 17.87 6.03
CA THR A 182 8.20 17.20 7.12
C THR A 182 7.50 17.34 8.47
N ASN A 183 6.49 18.20 8.53
CA ASN A 183 5.68 18.43 9.72
C ASN A 183 4.23 17.96 9.46
N PRO A 184 3.69 17.04 10.26
CA PRO A 184 2.33 16.53 10.10
C PRO A 184 1.25 17.61 10.08
N GLN A 185 1.45 18.70 10.79
CA GLN A 185 0.47 19.79 10.89
C GLN A 185 0.23 20.52 9.57
N PHE A 186 1.23 20.54 8.68
CA PHE A 186 1.11 21.20 7.37
C PHE A 186 0.58 20.26 6.27
N ALA A 187 0.44 18.99 6.57
CA ALA A 187 -0.07 17.99 5.62
C ALA A 187 -1.60 17.90 5.57
N GLN A 188 -2.32 18.81 6.22
CA GLN A 188 -3.77 18.79 6.24
C GLN A 188 -4.34 19.07 4.85
N ILE A 189 -4.80 18.01 4.17
CA ILE A 189 -5.40 18.06 2.82
C ILE A 189 -6.93 18.00 2.85
N ILE A 190 -7.50 17.50 3.94
CA ILE A 190 -8.95 17.31 4.15
C ILE A 190 -9.34 17.62 5.59
N SER A 191 -10.66 17.60 5.87
CA SER A 191 -11.17 17.74 7.24
C SER A 191 -10.73 16.59 8.15
N PRO A 192 -10.40 16.83 9.43
CA PRO A 192 -10.01 15.79 10.39
C PRO A 192 -11.03 14.67 10.58
N THR A 193 -12.30 14.95 10.35
CA THR A 193 -13.41 13.99 10.51
C THR A 193 -13.68 13.15 9.26
N GLU A 194 -13.05 13.47 8.13
CA GLU A 194 -13.21 12.72 6.88
C GLU A 194 -12.60 11.33 6.98
N MET A 195 -13.26 10.38 6.28
CA MET A 195 -12.79 9.01 6.19
C MET A 195 -11.74 8.86 5.11
N ILE A 196 -10.69 8.13 5.44
CA ILE A 196 -9.60 7.78 4.54
C ILE A 196 -9.42 6.26 4.52
N ALA A 197 -8.94 5.74 3.42
CA ALA A 197 -8.33 4.42 3.37
C ALA A 197 -6.82 4.58 3.50
N ILE A 198 -6.20 3.78 4.38
CA ILE A 198 -4.74 3.69 4.52
C ILE A 198 -4.32 2.34 3.99
N VAL A 199 -3.38 2.33 3.05
CA VAL A 199 -2.68 1.12 2.64
C VAL A 199 -1.27 1.16 3.20
N THR A 200 -0.96 0.22 4.07
CA THR A 200 0.36 0.09 4.70
C THR A 200 1.20 -0.90 3.92
N VAL A 201 2.38 -0.45 3.53
CA VAL A 201 3.34 -1.20 2.73
C VAL A 201 4.66 -1.29 3.48
N ASN A 202 5.19 -2.50 3.65
CA ASN A 202 6.53 -2.71 4.17
C ASN A 202 7.54 -2.63 3.02
N ILE A 203 8.61 -1.85 3.22
CA ILE A 203 9.70 -1.70 2.26
C ILE A 203 11.00 -2.10 2.93
N ASN A 204 11.74 -3.01 2.29
CA ASN A 204 13.08 -3.41 2.69
C ASN A 204 14.09 -3.01 1.61
N ILE A 205 15.03 -2.14 1.95
CA ILE A 205 16.10 -1.66 1.05
C ILE A 205 17.43 -2.20 1.55
N GLY A 206 17.84 -3.37 1.04
CA GLY A 206 19.14 -3.95 1.36
C GLY A 206 19.36 -4.24 2.85
N GLY A 207 18.29 -4.56 3.59
CA GLY A 207 18.30 -4.86 5.02
C GLY A 207 17.75 -3.74 5.91
N VAL A 208 17.49 -2.55 5.37
CA VAL A 208 16.79 -1.48 6.10
C VAL A 208 15.30 -1.60 5.86
N GLU A 209 14.55 -1.90 6.89
CA GLU A 209 13.10 -2.04 6.84
C GLU A 209 12.39 -0.78 7.35
N GLY A 210 11.26 -0.48 6.73
CA GLY A 210 10.40 0.61 7.16
C GLY A 210 9.05 0.58 6.45
N LEU A 211 8.12 1.37 6.94
CA LEU A 211 6.77 1.44 6.40
C LEU A 211 6.61 2.62 5.44
N MET A 212 5.80 2.39 4.43
CA MET A 212 5.21 3.42 3.59
C MET A 212 3.69 3.33 3.75
N ASN A 213 3.06 4.43 4.12
CA ASN A 213 1.62 4.52 4.23
C ASN A 213 1.06 5.39 3.11
N ILE A 214 0.07 4.87 2.39
CA ILE A 214 -0.64 5.62 1.35
C ILE A 214 -2.02 5.95 1.90
N CYS A 215 -2.26 7.23 2.14
CA CYS A 215 -3.52 7.77 2.63
C CYS A 215 -4.37 8.26 1.47
N LEU A 216 -5.51 7.61 1.26
CA LEU A 216 -6.45 7.83 0.18
C LEU A 216 -7.78 8.38 0.74
N PRO A 217 -8.05 9.70 0.62
CA PRO A 217 -9.31 10.26 1.04
C PRO A 217 -10.50 9.70 0.27
N TYR A 218 -11.61 9.46 0.97
CA TYR A 218 -12.85 9.03 0.32
C TYR A 218 -13.30 10.00 -0.77
N LEU A 219 -13.22 11.31 -0.49
CA LEU A 219 -13.60 12.35 -1.44
C LEU A 219 -12.80 12.29 -2.75
N THR A 220 -11.52 11.90 -2.68
CA THR A 220 -10.68 11.76 -3.88
C THR A 220 -11.08 10.53 -4.72
N LEU A 221 -11.59 9.48 -4.07
CA LEU A 221 -11.98 8.23 -4.73
C LEU A 221 -13.48 8.16 -5.05
N GLU A 222 -14.29 9.14 -4.63
CA GLU A 222 -15.77 9.09 -4.71
C GLU A 222 -16.25 8.78 -6.14
N ASP A 223 -15.68 9.42 -7.14
CA ASP A 223 -16.06 9.25 -8.55
C ASP A 223 -15.75 7.84 -9.12
N VAL A 224 -14.88 7.08 -8.45
CA VAL A 224 -14.42 5.77 -8.92
C VAL A 224 -14.79 4.63 -7.97
N MET A 225 -15.52 4.90 -6.90
CA MET A 225 -15.89 3.90 -5.89
C MET A 225 -16.64 2.70 -6.49
N ASP A 226 -17.51 2.92 -7.46
CA ASP A 226 -18.25 1.86 -8.15
C ASP A 226 -17.33 0.90 -8.90
N LYS A 227 -16.19 1.39 -9.38
CA LYS A 227 -15.18 0.61 -10.09
C LYS A 227 -14.21 -0.11 -9.15
N LEU A 228 -14.14 0.29 -7.88
CA LEU A 228 -13.36 -0.35 -6.84
C LEU A 228 -14.06 -1.59 -6.25
N ASN A 229 -14.96 -2.22 -7.02
CA ASN A 229 -15.62 -3.46 -6.66
C ASN A 229 -14.88 -4.64 -7.31
N THR A 230 -14.63 -5.70 -6.54
CA THR A 230 -13.94 -6.91 -7.01
C THR A 230 -14.60 -7.54 -8.22
N LYS A 231 -15.93 -7.48 -8.35
CA LYS A 231 -16.66 -8.00 -9.51
C LYS A 231 -16.27 -7.26 -10.81
N TYR A 232 -16.12 -5.95 -10.74
CA TYR A 232 -15.72 -5.14 -11.88
C TYR A 232 -14.29 -5.50 -12.34
N TRP A 233 -13.38 -5.72 -11.39
CA TRP A 233 -12.00 -6.09 -11.67
C TRP A 233 -11.88 -7.43 -12.39
N PHE A 234 -12.58 -8.45 -11.92
CA PHE A 234 -12.54 -9.77 -12.54
C PHE A 234 -13.18 -9.77 -13.93
N SER A 235 -14.29 -9.03 -14.16
CA SER A 235 -14.90 -8.93 -15.48
C SER A 235 -14.00 -8.22 -16.48
N THR A 236 -13.32 -7.15 -16.09
CA THR A 236 -12.41 -6.40 -16.96
C THR A 236 -11.13 -7.18 -17.32
N MET A 237 -10.64 -8.04 -16.40
CA MET A 237 -9.53 -8.95 -16.73
C MET A 237 -9.95 -10.02 -17.73
N GLN A 238 -11.15 -10.57 -17.58
CA GLN A 238 -11.68 -11.61 -18.47
C GLN A 238 -11.91 -11.07 -19.90
N ASP A 239 -12.47 -9.86 -20.02
CA ASP A 239 -12.66 -9.19 -21.32
C ASP A 239 -11.33 -8.88 -22.03
N ARG A 240 -10.26 -8.54 -21.30
CA ARG A 240 -8.93 -8.30 -21.88
C ARG A 240 -8.27 -9.57 -22.42
N ASP A 241 -8.41 -10.67 -21.69
CA ASP A 241 -7.89 -11.97 -22.17
C ASP A 241 -8.64 -12.41 -23.42
N GLU A 242 -9.98 -12.29 -23.47
CA GLU A 242 -10.78 -12.64 -24.64
C GLU A 242 -10.47 -11.77 -25.86
N THR A 243 -10.30 -10.46 -25.72
CA THR A 243 -9.93 -9.56 -26.83
C THR A 243 -8.51 -9.83 -27.33
N SER A 244 -7.56 -10.10 -26.46
CA SER A 244 -6.19 -10.44 -26.84
C SER A 244 -6.12 -11.76 -27.62
N TYR A 245 -6.89 -12.77 -27.24
CA TYR A 245 -6.98 -14.03 -28.01
C TYR A 245 -7.72 -13.87 -29.32
N ALA A 246 -8.78 -13.06 -29.38
CA ALA A 246 -9.53 -12.79 -30.59
C ALA A 246 -8.65 -12.14 -31.69
N ASP A 247 -7.85 -11.13 -31.34
CA ASP A 247 -6.91 -10.45 -32.25
C ASP A 247 -5.81 -11.40 -32.75
N VAL A 248 -5.29 -12.27 -31.90
CA VAL A 248 -4.28 -13.28 -32.26
C VAL A 248 -4.88 -14.32 -33.21
N ILE A 249 -6.11 -14.79 -32.93
CA ILE A 249 -6.81 -15.76 -33.78
C ILE A 249 -7.18 -15.14 -35.12
N GLU A 250 -7.67 -13.89 -35.13
CA GLU A 250 -7.97 -13.18 -36.39
C GLU A 250 -6.74 -13.00 -37.27
N THR A 251 -5.61 -12.60 -36.67
CA THR A 251 -4.33 -12.47 -37.39
C THR A 251 -3.84 -13.82 -37.92
N ALA A 252 -3.99 -14.89 -37.15
CA ALA A 252 -3.62 -16.24 -37.55
C ALA A 252 -4.51 -16.76 -38.71
N ILE A 253 -5.82 -16.52 -38.64
CA ILE A 253 -6.76 -16.90 -39.69
C ILE A 253 -6.47 -16.13 -41.00
N LEU A 254 -6.23 -14.81 -40.90
CA LEU A 254 -5.89 -13.99 -42.08
C LEU A 254 -4.58 -14.45 -42.71
N SER A 255 -3.59 -14.86 -41.96
CA SER A 255 -2.35 -15.42 -42.46
C SER A 255 -2.53 -16.76 -43.17
N LEU A 256 -3.43 -17.63 -42.68
CA LEU A 256 -3.77 -18.90 -43.28
C LEU A 256 -4.56 -18.73 -44.60
N ILE A 257 -5.47 -17.74 -44.67
CA ILE A 257 -6.20 -17.41 -45.90
C ILE A 257 -5.24 -16.94 -46.99
N HIS A 258 -4.25 -16.12 -46.65
CA HIS A 258 -3.23 -15.63 -47.60
C HIS A 258 -2.34 -16.76 -48.16
N ILE A 259 -2.11 -17.82 -47.39
CA ILE A 259 -1.33 -19.00 -47.82
C ILE A 259 -2.15 -19.92 -48.74
N SER A 260 -3.48 -19.90 -48.59
CA SER A 260 -4.39 -20.78 -49.36
C SER A 260 -4.94 -20.18 -50.65
N GLU A 261 -4.66 -18.92 -51.00
CA GLU A 261 -5.00 -18.39 -52.32
C GLU A 261 -4.07 -19.00 -53.38
N PRO A 262 -4.62 -19.83 -54.31
CA PRO A 262 -3.81 -20.35 -55.40
C PRO A 262 -3.49 -19.20 -56.35
N THR A 263 -2.19 -18.93 -56.56
CA THR A 263 -1.71 -18.09 -57.67
C THR A 263 -2.26 -18.61 -58.98
N ARG A 264 -3.30 -17.98 -59.51
CA ARG A 264 -3.72 -18.14 -60.92
C ARG A 264 -2.71 -17.39 -61.79
N HIS A 265 -1.88 -18.19 -62.49
CA HIS A 265 -1.22 -17.76 -63.71
C HIS A 265 -2.13 -17.94 -64.87
#